data_1bf97488dd0688591d41b67b756dc34b
#
_entry.id   1bf97488dd0688591d41b67b756dc34b
#
_cell.length_a   1.000
_cell.length_b   1.000
_cell.length_c   1.000
_cell.angle_alpha   90.00
_cell.angle_beta   90.00
_cell.angle_gamma   90.00
#
_symmetry.space_group_name_H-M   'P 1'
#
loop_
_entity.id
_entity.type
_entity.pdbx_description
1 polymer ?
#
loop_
_entity_poly.entity_id
_entity_poly.type
_entity_poly.pdbx_seq_one_letter_code
_entity_poly.pdbx_strand_id
1 'polypeptide(L)'
;LFLGVPSVCMDDNPKRRELYGKAGAYRPKPYGVEYRTLSNFWIFESKLIHWVYNQTKKAIEFTKSGSVILPEDHDNIINCINKSNHDLSLYLTEKYNVHTDKYSLV
;
A
#
# COMPACT_ATOMS: atom_id res chain seq x y z
N LEU A 1 -1.94 -0.29 -4.56
CA LEU A 1 -1.36 1.00 -4.97
C LEU A 1 -1.28 2.00 -3.81
N PHE A 2 -2.38 2.26 -3.14
CA PHE A 2 -2.43 3.35 -2.15
C PHE A 2 -1.80 3.03 -0.80
N LEU A 3 -1.77 1.77 -0.42
CA LEU A 3 -1.24 1.34 0.88
C LEU A 3 0.02 0.50 0.74
N GLY A 4 -0.07 -0.61 0.00
CA GLY A 4 1.03 -1.55 -0.13
C GLY A 4 2.26 -0.98 -0.79
N VAL A 5 2.09 -0.28 -1.92
CA VAL A 5 3.22 0.30 -2.66
C VAL A 5 3.99 1.32 -1.82
N PRO A 6 3.35 2.38 -1.26
CA PRO A 6 4.11 3.32 -0.43
C PRO A 6 4.65 2.69 0.86
N SER A 7 4.00 1.67 1.40
CA SER A 7 4.47 1.00 2.62
C SER A 7 5.86 0.37 2.46
N VAL A 8 6.25 0.04 1.24
CA VAL A 8 7.57 -0.54 0.96
C VAL A 8 8.70 0.37 1.43
N CYS A 9 8.54 1.68 1.29
CA CYS A 9 9.54 2.65 1.74
C CYS A 9 9.40 3.03 3.22
N MET A 10 8.32 2.60 3.87
CA MET A 10 8.01 2.98 5.25
C MET A 10 8.24 1.83 6.24
N ASP A 11 8.17 0.60 5.78
CA ASP A 11 8.26 -0.61 6.59
C ASP A 11 9.55 -1.36 6.26
N ASP A 12 10.42 -1.52 7.27
CA ASP A 12 11.73 -2.12 7.10
C ASP A 12 11.76 -3.65 7.20
N ASN A 13 10.60 -4.30 7.32
CA ASN A 13 10.55 -5.74 7.49
C ASN A 13 10.03 -6.48 6.24
N PRO A 14 10.92 -6.86 5.29
CA PRO A 14 10.50 -7.57 4.09
C PRO A 14 10.13 -9.04 4.31
N LYS A 15 10.59 -9.65 5.42
CA LYS A 15 10.38 -11.08 5.66
C LYS A 15 8.90 -11.46 5.74
N ARG A 16 8.08 -10.59 6.29
CA ARG A 16 6.65 -10.85 6.39
C ARG A 16 6.02 -11.08 5.02
N ARG A 17 6.50 -10.38 4.00
CA ARG A 17 5.95 -10.49 2.64
C ARG A 17 6.26 -11.81 1.96
N GLU A 18 7.32 -12.47 2.36
CA GLU A 18 7.62 -13.82 1.88
C GLU A 18 6.60 -14.83 2.37
N LEU A 19 6.04 -14.60 3.55
CA LEU A 19 5.14 -15.53 4.23
C LEU A 19 3.66 -15.19 4.04
N TYR A 20 3.23 -13.95 4.27
CA TYR A 20 1.81 -13.59 4.19
C TYR A 20 1.49 -12.16 3.76
N GLY A 21 2.42 -11.27 3.69
CA GLY A 21 2.17 -9.86 3.36
C GLY A 21 2.31 -9.54 1.89
N LYS A 22 1.99 -10.46 0.99
CA LYS A 22 2.14 -10.27 -0.44
C LYS A 22 1.06 -9.36 -1.02
N ALA A 23 1.31 -8.87 -2.25
CA ALA A 23 0.37 -8.03 -2.97
C ALA A 23 -0.98 -8.73 -3.12
N GLY A 24 -2.06 -8.02 -2.79
CA GLY A 24 -3.40 -8.55 -2.89
C GLY A 24 -3.78 -9.56 -1.83
N ALA A 25 -2.94 -9.81 -0.83
CA ALA A 25 -3.24 -10.74 0.24
C ALA A 25 -4.46 -10.28 1.04
N TYR A 26 -5.42 -11.15 1.21
CA TYR A 26 -6.64 -10.85 1.96
C TYR A 26 -7.20 -12.10 2.64
N ARG A 27 -8.07 -11.88 3.61
CA ARG A 27 -8.79 -12.96 4.29
C ARG A 27 -10.28 -12.61 4.33
N PRO A 28 -11.17 -13.46 3.78
CA PRO A 28 -12.60 -13.24 3.93
C PRO A 28 -13.04 -13.37 5.39
N LYS A 29 -13.96 -12.52 5.82
CA LYS A 29 -14.58 -12.55 7.14
C LYS A 29 -16.10 -12.47 6.99
N PRO A 30 -16.89 -12.92 7.97
CA PRO A 30 -18.34 -12.82 7.89
C PRO A 30 -18.84 -11.38 7.72
N TYR A 31 -18.09 -10.39 8.21
CA TYR A 31 -18.46 -8.97 8.15
C TYR A 31 -17.80 -8.22 6.98
N GLY A 32 -16.95 -8.88 6.18
CA GLY A 32 -16.25 -8.21 5.07
C GLY A 32 -14.96 -8.90 4.69
N VAL A 33 -13.94 -8.10 4.39
CA VAL A 33 -12.64 -8.59 3.95
C VAL A 33 -11.54 -7.96 4.80
N GLU A 34 -10.60 -8.79 5.25
CA GLU A 34 -9.40 -8.33 5.96
C GLU A 34 -8.26 -8.17 4.95
N TYR A 35 -7.76 -6.93 4.79
CA TYR A 35 -6.60 -6.67 3.96
C TYR A 35 -5.32 -7.02 4.71
N ARG A 36 -4.45 -7.82 4.10
CA ARG A 36 -3.30 -8.42 4.79
C ARG A 36 -1.93 -8.02 4.26
N THR A 37 -1.88 -7.12 3.29
CA THR A 37 -0.61 -6.71 2.69
C THR A 37 0.24 -5.89 3.66
N LEU A 38 -0.38 -5.01 4.43
CA LEU A 38 0.34 -4.18 5.41
C LEU A 38 0.73 -4.97 6.65
N SER A 39 1.93 -4.68 7.17
CA SER A 39 2.36 -5.14 8.49
C SER A 39 1.82 -4.23 9.59
N ASN A 40 2.28 -4.43 10.81
CA ASN A 40 1.82 -3.66 11.98
C ASN A 40 2.59 -2.37 12.20
N PHE A 41 3.47 -1.96 11.29
CA PHE A 41 4.37 -0.82 11.51
C PHE A 41 3.63 0.47 11.87
N TRP A 42 2.39 0.61 11.44
CA TRP A 42 1.61 1.84 11.57
C TRP A 42 0.80 1.95 12.87
N ILE A 43 0.64 0.84 13.63
CA ILE A 43 -0.28 0.78 14.77
C ILE A 43 0.12 1.70 15.92
N PHE A 44 1.43 1.88 16.13
CA PHE A 44 1.96 2.54 17.32
C PHE A 44 2.19 4.04 17.15
N GLU A 45 1.88 4.61 16.00
CA GLU A 45 2.04 6.04 15.76
C GLU A 45 0.76 6.66 15.20
N SER A 46 0.27 7.72 15.85
CA SER A 46 -0.97 8.38 15.43
C SER A 46 -0.89 8.94 14.02
N LYS A 47 0.25 9.47 13.61
CA LYS A 47 0.46 9.96 12.23
C LYS A 47 0.29 8.86 11.21
N LEU A 48 0.81 7.67 11.48
CA LEU A 48 0.70 6.51 10.59
C LEU A 48 -0.72 5.96 10.57
N ILE A 49 -1.42 5.98 11.70
CA ILE A 49 -2.84 5.61 11.77
C ILE A 49 -3.66 6.54 10.86
N HIS A 50 -3.44 7.85 10.96
CA HIS A 50 -4.09 8.83 10.09
C HIS A 50 -3.75 8.61 8.63
N TRP A 51 -2.50 8.30 8.33
CA TRP A 51 -2.06 8.01 6.97
C TRP A 51 -2.81 6.80 6.40
N VAL A 52 -2.89 5.69 7.12
CA VAL A 52 -3.62 4.49 6.67
C VAL A 52 -5.08 4.83 6.42
N TYR A 53 -5.71 5.57 7.33
CA TYR A 53 -7.10 5.99 7.17
C TYR A 53 -7.30 6.83 5.90
N ASN A 54 -6.47 7.83 5.71
CA ASN A 54 -6.59 8.73 4.56
C ASN A 54 -6.30 8.02 3.25
N GLN A 55 -5.31 7.12 3.20
CA GLN A 55 -4.99 6.33 2.02
C GLN A 55 -6.12 5.36 1.67
N THR A 56 -6.75 4.77 2.66
CA THR A 56 -7.91 3.90 2.45
C THR A 56 -9.07 4.69 1.82
N LYS A 57 -9.34 5.89 2.31
CA LYS A 57 -10.35 6.78 1.71
C LYS A 57 -10.01 7.11 0.27
N LYS A 58 -8.76 7.46 -0.02
CA LYS A 58 -8.31 7.77 -1.38
C LYS A 58 -8.45 6.57 -2.31
N ALA A 59 -8.17 5.36 -1.83
CA ALA A 59 -8.36 4.15 -2.62
C ALA A 59 -9.83 3.95 -2.99
N ILE A 60 -10.72 4.17 -2.05
CA ILE A 60 -12.17 4.07 -2.29
C ILE A 60 -12.62 5.13 -3.31
N GLU A 61 -12.18 6.36 -3.14
CA GLU A 61 -12.52 7.45 -4.08
C GLU A 61 -11.98 7.18 -5.49
N PHE A 62 -10.76 6.67 -5.59
CA PHE A 62 -10.14 6.28 -6.85
C PHE A 62 -11.00 5.24 -7.57
N THR A 63 -11.46 4.22 -6.85
CA THR A 63 -12.32 3.17 -7.39
C THR A 63 -13.68 3.72 -7.83
N LYS A 64 -14.29 4.55 -7.00
CA LYS A 64 -15.61 5.15 -7.28
C LYS A 64 -15.59 6.11 -8.47
N SER A 65 -14.48 6.82 -8.67
CA SER A 65 -14.35 7.76 -9.80
C SER A 65 -14.18 7.06 -11.14
N GLY A 66 -14.03 5.73 -11.16
CA GLY A 66 -13.78 4.97 -12.38
C GLY A 66 -12.34 5.06 -12.86
N SER A 67 -11.45 5.64 -12.06
CA SER A 67 -10.03 5.67 -12.39
C SER A 67 -9.47 4.26 -12.38
N VAL A 68 -8.50 4.00 -13.25
CA VAL A 68 -7.90 2.67 -13.39
C VAL A 68 -6.38 2.74 -13.37
N ILE A 69 -5.78 1.65 -12.92
CA ILE A 69 -4.35 1.46 -13.01
C ILE A 69 -4.04 0.92 -14.40
N LEU A 70 -3.02 1.47 -15.06
CA LEU A 70 -2.62 1.00 -16.39
C LEU A 70 -2.22 -0.48 -16.31
N PRO A 71 -2.62 -1.31 -17.30
CA PRO A 71 -2.29 -2.74 -17.28
C PRO A 71 -0.79 -3.02 -17.15
N GLU A 72 0.05 -2.19 -17.75
CA GLU A 72 1.51 -2.32 -17.68
C GLU A 72 2.07 -2.17 -16.26
N ASP A 73 1.32 -1.53 -15.37
CA ASP A 73 1.75 -1.32 -13.99
C ASP A 73 1.24 -2.36 -13.01
N HIS A 74 0.37 -3.27 -13.45
CA HIS A 74 -0.12 -4.34 -12.57
C HIS A 74 1.05 -5.20 -12.05
N ASP A 75 1.92 -5.66 -12.95
CA ASP A 75 3.08 -6.45 -12.56
C ASP A 75 4.08 -5.62 -11.76
N ASN A 76 4.23 -4.34 -12.08
CA ASN A 76 5.10 -3.44 -11.33
C ASN A 76 4.64 -3.31 -9.88
N ILE A 77 3.35 -3.20 -9.64
CA ILE A 77 2.78 -3.13 -8.29
C ILE A 77 3.05 -4.42 -7.53
N ILE A 78 2.78 -5.55 -8.15
CA ILE A 78 3.00 -6.87 -7.55
C ILE A 78 4.47 -7.06 -7.18
N ASN A 79 5.37 -6.77 -8.11
CA ASN A 79 6.81 -6.90 -7.88
C ASN A 79 7.31 -5.92 -6.82
N CYS A 80 6.80 -4.69 -6.83
CA CYS A 80 7.15 -3.69 -5.83
C CYS A 80 6.87 -4.21 -4.40
N ILE A 81 5.68 -4.72 -4.18
CA ILE A 81 5.25 -5.18 -2.85
C ILE A 81 5.95 -6.48 -2.48
N ASN A 82 5.92 -7.47 -3.36
CA ASN A 82 6.42 -8.80 -3.03
C ASN A 82 7.94 -8.84 -2.84
N LYS A 83 8.66 -7.97 -3.53
CA LYS A 83 10.13 -7.89 -3.46
C LYS A 83 10.63 -6.70 -2.65
N SER A 84 9.74 -5.93 -2.06
CA SER A 84 10.09 -4.71 -1.31
C SER A 84 10.98 -3.77 -2.13
N ASN A 85 10.61 -3.53 -3.39
CA ASN A 85 11.41 -2.73 -4.31
C ASN A 85 11.13 -1.24 -4.12
N HIS A 86 12.07 -0.55 -3.49
CA HIS A 86 11.95 0.87 -3.17
C HIS A 86 11.88 1.75 -4.42
N ASP A 87 12.65 1.44 -5.45
CA ASP A 87 12.66 2.22 -6.69
C ASP A 87 11.32 2.15 -7.41
N LEU A 88 10.72 0.97 -7.49
CA LEU A 88 9.37 0.81 -8.02
C LEU A 88 8.33 1.53 -7.17
N SER A 89 8.50 1.52 -5.84
CA SER A 89 7.60 2.26 -4.95
C SER A 89 7.62 3.75 -5.27
N LEU A 90 8.79 4.34 -5.38
CA LEU A 90 8.93 5.76 -5.72
C LEU A 90 8.37 6.07 -7.10
N TYR A 91 8.68 5.25 -8.09
CA TYR A 91 8.17 5.41 -9.45
C TYR A 91 6.63 5.40 -9.49
N LEU A 92 6.01 4.41 -8.86
CA LEU A 92 4.56 4.25 -8.89
C LEU A 92 3.83 5.33 -8.09
N THR A 93 4.35 5.71 -6.94
CA THR A 93 3.74 6.77 -6.12
C THR A 93 3.78 8.11 -6.84
N GLU A 94 4.86 8.40 -7.56
CA GLU A 94 4.97 9.62 -8.36
C GLU A 94 4.03 9.57 -9.56
N LYS A 95 4.04 8.46 -10.31
CA LYS A 95 3.25 8.30 -11.53
C LYS A 95 1.75 8.45 -11.26
N TYR A 96 1.24 7.89 -10.17
CA TYR A 96 -0.18 7.92 -9.84
C TYR A 96 -0.54 9.01 -8.84
N ASN A 97 0.42 9.86 -8.49
CA ASN A 97 0.23 10.93 -7.52
C ASN A 97 -0.36 10.40 -6.20
N VAL A 98 0.11 9.25 -5.76
CA VAL A 98 -0.27 8.64 -4.50
C VAL A 98 0.66 9.16 -3.43
N HIS A 99 0.58 10.45 -3.14
CA HIS A 99 1.43 11.00 -2.10
C HIS A 99 0.95 10.57 -0.76
N THR A 100 1.85 9.90 -0.16
CA THR A 100 1.82 9.84 1.24
C THR A 100 2.37 11.17 1.70
N ASP A 101 1.78 11.74 2.67
CA ASP A 101 2.42 12.81 3.40
C ASP A 101 3.55 12.25 4.25
N LYS A 102 4.29 11.26 3.70
CA LYS A 102 5.38 10.62 4.44
C LYS A 102 6.45 11.62 4.85
N TYR A 103 6.56 12.71 4.12
CA TYR A 103 7.49 13.77 4.46
C TYR A 103 7.04 14.54 5.69
N SER A 104 5.76 14.57 5.94
CA SER A 104 5.22 15.13 7.18
C SER A 104 5.30 14.16 8.35
N LEU A 105 5.63 12.90 8.08
CA LEU A 105 5.83 11.88 9.10
C LEU A 105 7.27 11.87 9.64
N VAL A 106 8.17 12.50 8.93
CA VAL A 106 9.59 12.53 9.28
C VAL A 106 9.87 13.63 10.29
#